data_aedc7d1b29371e10be6dbd7218687709
#
_entry.id   aedc7d1b29371e10be6dbd7218687709
#
_cell.length_a   1.000
_cell.length_b   1.000
_cell.length_c   1.000
_cell.angle_alpha   90.00
_cell.angle_beta   90.00
_cell.angle_gamma   90.00
#
_symmetry.space_group_name_H-M   'P 1'
#
loop_
_entity.id
_entity.type
_entity.pdbx_description
1 polymer ?
#
loop_
_entity_poly.entity_id
_entity_poly.type
_entity_poly.pdbx_seq_one_letter_code
_entity_poly.pdbx_strand_id
1 'polypeptide(L)'
;MKRKLAMLLAGVMLVGSILSGCGGSEEPAATTTADGELEGDITFWHSFTQGPRLETIQKVADQFMEDNPKVNITIETFSWADFYTKWTTGLASGNVPDMSTALPSQVVEMLDAEALIPLDDVIDDIGRDRFSEAALSEGEKDGECYSVPLYSHAQVMWYRKDLLEEAGLEVPKTWDEFAEAAKALTKDGVYGCSFPCGASDMMATRFLNFYVRSAGESLLNDDLTANITSDAAIDGINFWVDIYKNCSPQDSVNYVTLDQADLYYKGKTAFDFNSGFQISGVEENSPELLDYIDCAPLPKINEDDPDYGAETSNIPIVVWQNSEHPEICKEFMKKLYEEDTYVEFLSATPVGMLPSITGISDLESYQSNPTIQKFSNAEKVISDAVGKSAALGFEHGPSVQAGLLTSQGVIETMFQQIITNGKDVEQAAQDAEDELNELFKSVQ
;
A
#
# COMPACT_ATOMS: atom_id res chain seq x y z
N MET A 1 27.06 29.27 0.70
CA MET A 1 28.51 29.14 0.37
C MET A 1 28.69 27.94 -0.53
N LYS A 2 28.93 28.20 -1.79
CA LYS A 2 29.06 27.20 -2.86
C LYS A 2 30.32 26.39 -2.67
N ARG A 3 30.25 25.04 -2.65
CA ARG A 3 31.39 24.16 -2.84
C ARG A 3 31.18 23.28 -4.07
N LYS A 4 31.83 23.71 -5.15
CA LYS A 4 32.06 22.91 -6.35
C LYS A 4 33.09 21.82 -5.99
N LEU A 5 32.79 20.56 -6.29
CA LEU A 5 33.78 19.50 -6.26
C LEU A 5 34.29 19.27 -7.67
N ALA A 6 35.60 19.48 -7.85
CA ALA A 6 36.28 19.39 -9.14
C ALA A 6 36.69 17.93 -9.43
N MET A 7 36.45 17.51 -10.67
CA MET A 7 37.01 16.30 -11.27
C MET A 7 38.54 16.43 -11.41
N LEU A 8 39.24 15.36 -11.07
CA LEU A 8 40.65 15.13 -11.43
C LEU A 8 40.69 13.95 -12.39
N LEU A 9 40.89 14.26 -13.67
CA LEU A 9 41.29 13.34 -14.72
C LEU A 9 42.81 13.16 -14.65
N ALA A 10 43.26 11.94 -14.52
CA ALA A 10 44.66 11.57 -14.86
C ALA A 10 44.63 10.63 -16.08
N GLY A 11 45.10 11.15 -17.19
CA GLY A 11 45.24 10.43 -18.43
C GLY A 11 46.44 9.50 -18.41
N VAL A 12 46.28 8.34 -19.03
CA VAL A 12 47.40 7.56 -19.61
C VAL A 12 46.98 7.22 -21.03
N MET A 13 47.68 7.82 -21.98
CA MET A 13 47.67 7.38 -23.39
C MET A 13 48.52 6.11 -23.54
N LEU A 14 47.96 5.14 -24.21
CA LEU A 14 48.77 4.15 -24.95
C LEU A 14 48.09 3.85 -26.30
N VAL A 15 48.86 4.04 -27.32
CA VAL A 15 48.56 3.90 -28.76
C VAL A 15 48.55 2.41 -29.13
N GLY A 16 47.61 2.03 -29.98
CA GLY A 16 47.91 0.94 -30.93
C GLY A 16 46.77 0.02 -31.30
N SER A 17 46.41 0.14 -32.56
CA SER A 17 45.87 -0.90 -33.44
C SER A 17 44.39 -0.83 -33.81
N ILE A 18 44.17 -0.32 -34.99
CA ILE A 18 42.94 -0.36 -35.79
C ILE A 18 42.64 -1.83 -36.14
N LEU A 19 41.47 -2.32 -35.73
CA LEU A 19 40.77 -3.40 -36.41
C LEU A 19 39.29 -3.03 -36.47
N SER A 20 38.82 -2.87 -37.69
CA SER A 20 37.43 -2.68 -38.03
C SER A 20 36.60 -3.89 -37.54
N GLY A 21 35.74 -3.69 -36.57
CA GLY A 21 34.69 -4.61 -36.18
C GLY A 21 33.36 -3.87 -36.25
N CYS A 22 32.43 -4.36 -37.06
CA CYS A 22 31.08 -3.90 -37.18
C CYS A 22 30.45 -3.72 -35.81
N GLY A 23 29.79 -2.55 -35.59
CA GLY A 23 28.91 -2.36 -34.47
C GLY A 23 27.71 -3.33 -34.59
N GLY A 24 27.71 -4.35 -33.77
CA GLY A 24 26.52 -5.09 -33.39
C GLY A 24 25.92 -4.33 -32.21
N SER A 25 24.75 -3.76 -32.37
CA SER A 25 23.84 -3.54 -31.26
C SER A 25 23.65 -4.93 -30.63
N GLU A 26 24.00 -5.08 -29.35
CA GLU A 26 23.57 -6.24 -28.59
C GLU A 26 22.03 -6.19 -28.54
N GLU A 27 21.40 -7.09 -29.29
CA GLU A 27 19.99 -7.39 -29.09
C GLU A 27 19.85 -7.93 -27.66
N PRO A 28 18.78 -7.54 -26.91
CA PRO A 28 18.51 -8.15 -25.62
C PRO A 28 18.45 -9.67 -25.77
N ALA A 29 19.00 -10.39 -24.81
CA ALA A 29 19.05 -11.86 -24.82
C ALA A 29 17.62 -12.38 -25.04
N ALA A 30 17.44 -13.25 -26.04
CA ALA A 30 16.13 -13.79 -26.35
C ALA A 30 15.63 -14.62 -25.16
N THR A 31 14.55 -14.17 -24.53
CA THR A 31 13.86 -14.85 -23.41
C THR A 31 13.13 -16.11 -23.83
N THR A 32 13.11 -16.41 -25.10
CA THR A 32 12.53 -17.63 -25.67
C THR A 32 13.57 -18.42 -26.46
N THR A 33 13.57 -19.75 -26.29
CA THR A 33 14.37 -20.64 -27.13
C THR A 33 13.88 -20.62 -28.58
N ALA A 34 14.67 -21.21 -29.49
CA ALA A 34 14.29 -21.35 -30.92
C ALA A 34 12.96 -22.13 -31.11
N ASP A 35 12.52 -22.89 -30.13
CA ASP A 35 11.27 -23.65 -30.11
C ASP A 35 10.12 -22.89 -29.39
N GLY A 36 10.35 -21.64 -28.94
CA GLY A 36 9.32 -20.79 -28.27
C GLY A 36 9.16 -21.09 -26.77
N GLU A 37 10.04 -21.87 -26.15
CA GLU A 37 10.04 -22.13 -24.70
C GLU A 37 10.65 -20.97 -23.92
N LEU A 38 10.08 -20.65 -22.75
CA LEU A 38 10.65 -19.67 -21.82
C LEU A 38 11.94 -20.21 -21.20
N GLU A 39 12.98 -19.37 -21.12
CA GLU A 39 14.27 -19.71 -20.50
C GLU A 39 14.89 -18.49 -19.83
N GLY A 40 15.22 -18.58 -18.54
CA GLY A 40 15.89 -17.52 -17.78
C GLY A 40 15.57 -17.55 -16.29
N ASP A 41 16.27 -16.68 -15.56
CA ASP A 41 16.13 -16.50 -14.12
C ASP A 41 15.48 -15.14 -13.86
N ILE A 42 14.43 -15.10 -13.01
CA ILE A 42 13.82 -13.84 -12.57
C ILE A 42 13.77 -13.76 -11.06
N THR A 43 13.79 -12.53 -10.55
CA THR A 43 13.60 -12.21 -9.13
C THR A 43 12.28 -11.48 -8.95
N PHE A 44 11.44 -11.99 -8.05
CA PHE A 44 10.19 -11.35 -7.67
C PHE A 44 10.27 -10.84 -6.23
N TRP A 45 10.16 -9.51 -6.04
CA TRP A 45 10.05 -8.89 -4.72
C TRP A 45 8.61 -8.61 -4.37
N HIS A 46 8.19 -9.00 -3.17
CA HIS A 46 6.86 -8.69 -2.70
C HIS A 46 6.79 -8.47 -1.19
N SER A 47 5.69 -7.84 -0.74
CA SER A 47 5.48 -7.50 0.68
C SER A 47 4.55 -8.46 1.42
N PHE A 48 4.36 -9.67 0.91
CA PHE A 48 3.52 -10.72 1.55
C PHE A 48 4.37 -11.50 2.55
N THR A 49 4.62 -10.90 3.69
CA THR A 49 5.49 -11.47 4.74
C THR A 49 4.77 -12.46 5.66
N GLN A 50 3.43 -12.55 5.60
CA GLN A 50 2.64 -13.47 6.40
C GLN A 50 2.47 -14.82 5.70
N GLY A 51 2.51 -15.92 6.47
CA GLY A 51 2.61 -17.29 6.01
C GLY A 51 1.72 -17.69 4.84
N PRO A 52 0.36 -17.61 4.93
CA PRO A 52 -0.50 -18.11 3.87
C PRO A 52 -0.30 -17.45 2.51
N ARG A 53 -0.06 -16.14 2.48
CA ARG A 53 0.19 -15.40 1.23
C ARG A 53 1.52 -15.77 0.60
N LEU A 54 2.57 -15.85 1.41
CA LEU A 54 3.89 -16.27 0.95
C LEU A 54 3.85 -17.70 0.40
N GLU A 55 3.22 -18.63 1.14
CA GLU A 55 3.08 -20.02 0.73
C GLU A 55 2.34 -20.16 -0.60
N THR A 56 1.27 -19.37 -0.80
CA THR A 56 0.51 -19.42 -2.06
C THR A 56 1.32 -18.88 -3.23
N ILE A 57 2.00 -17.74 -3.08
CA ILE A 57 2.85 -17.19 -4.14
C ILE A 57 4.00 -18.16 -4.46
N GLN A 58 4.63 -18.76 -3.45
CA GLN A 58 5.67 -19.77 -3.66
C GLN A 58 5.13 -20.99 -4.44
N LYS A 59 3.94 -21.48 -4.06
CA LYS A 59 3.28 -22.59 -4.77
C LYS A 59 3.02 -22.27 -6.24
N VAL A 60 2.54 -21.06 -6.55
CA VAL A 60 2.30 -20.62 -7.93
C VAL A 60 3.61 -20.55 -8.71
N ALA A 61 4.69 -20.02 -8.09
CA ALA A 61 6.00 -19.99 -8.69
C ALA A 61 6.57 -21.39 -8.95
N ASP A 62 6.43 -22.30 -7.99
CA ASP A 62 6.86 -23.70 -8.14
C ASP A 62 6.11 -24.40 -9.29
N GLN A 63 4.79 -24.20 -9.39
CA GLN A 63 3.98 -24.71 -10.49
C GLN A 63 4.40 -24.14 -11.85
N PHE A 64 4.66 -22.82 -11.90
CA PHE A 64 5.12 -22.16 -13.13
C PHE A 64 6.47 -22.71 -13.59
N MET A 65 7.40 -22.96 -12.65
CA MET A 65 8.70 -23.59 -12.94
C MET A 65 8.57 -25.07 -13.36
N GLU A 66 7.60 -25.82 -12.79
CA GLU A 66 7.32 -27.18 -13.26
C GLU A 66 6.82 -27.20 -14.71
N ASP A 67 5.95 -26.25 -15.06
CA ASP A 67 5.44 -26.08 -16.44
C ASP A 67 6.50 -25.55 -17.40
N ASN A 68 7.48 -24.78 -16.89
CA ASN A 68 8.57 -24.15 -17.64
C ASN A 68 9.95 -24.54 -17.06
N PRO A 69 10.47 -25.74 -17.31
CA PRO A 69 11.62 -26.29 -16.58
C PRO A 69 12.96 -25.58 -16.83
N LYS A 70 13.02 -24.60 -17.74
CA LYS A 70 14.18 -23.75 -17.98
C LYS A 70 14.07 -22.38 -17.31
N VAL A 71 12.97 -22.14 -16.60
CA VAL A 71 12.75 -20.91 -15.83
C VAL A 71 13.07 -21.15 -14.37
N ASN A 72 13.72 -20.17 -13.73
CA ASN A 72 13.89 -20.14 -12.29
C ASN A 72 13.34 -18.82 -11.74
N ILE A 73 12.47 -18.89 -10.72
CA ILE A 73 11.89 -17.74 -10.03
C ILE A 73 12.42 -17.70 -8.60
N THR A 74 13.14 -16.64 -8.27
CA THR A 74 13.59 -16.36 -6.91
C THR A 74 12.65 -15.35 -6.26
N ILE A 75 12.04 -15.72 -5.12
CA ILE A 75 11.16 -14.84 -4.36
C ILE A 75 11.92 -14.24 -3.17
N GLU A 76 11.86 -12.91 -3.04
CA GLU A 76 12.36 -12.18 -1.87
C GLU A 76 11.23 -11.34 -1.25
N THR A 77 11.13 -11.35 0.08
CA THR A 77 10.05 -10.66 0.80
C THR A 77 10.58 -9.57 1.72
N PHE A 78 9.86 -8.46 1.79
CA PHE A 78 10.18 -7.32 2.63
C PHE A 78 8.90 -6.78 3.29
N SER A 79 9.00 -6.23 4.51
CA SER A 79 7.88 -5.48 5.09
C SER A 79 7.57 -4.23 4.26
N TRP A 80 6.35 -3.72 4.33
CA TRP A 80 6.01 -2.46 3.63
C TRP A 80 6.89 -1.30 4.08
N ALA A 81 7.26 -1.23 5.35
CA ALA A 81 8.15 -0.21 5.91
C ALA A 81 9.57 -0.26 5.31
N ASP A 82 10.07 -1.45 5.00
CA ASP A 82 11.40 -1.62 4.40
C ASP A 82 11.40 -1.50 2.88
N PHE A 83 10.24 -1.77 2.24
CA PHE A 83 10.13 -1.93 0.80
C PHE A 83 10.49 -0.66 0.04
N TYR A 84 10.04 0.50 0.51
CA TYR A 84 10.38 1.80 -0.10
C TYR A 84 11.88 2.04 -0.13
N THR A 85 12.57 1.89 1.00
CA THR A 85 14.02 2.05 1.10
C THR A 85 14.76 1.03 0.23
N LYS A 86 14.22 -0.19 0.13
CA LYS A 86 14.84 -1.28 -0.65
C LYS A 86 14.84 -0.96 -2.13
N TRP A 87 13.70 -0.58 -2.72
CA TRP A 87 13.65 -0.32 -4.16
C TRP A 87 14.34 1.00 -4.56
N THR A 88 14.23 2.07 -3.74
CA THR A 88 14.90 3.35 -4.03
C THR A 88 16.43 3.20 -4.00
N THR A 89 16.94 2.47 -3.00
CA THR A 89 18.38 2.14 -2.92
C THR A 89 18.79 1.21 -4.06
N GLY A 90 17.94 0.24 -4.38
CA GLY A 90 18.14 -0.69 -5.49
C GLY A 90 18.22 0.05 -6.83
N LEU A 91 17.30 0.96 -7.10
CA LEU A 91 17.29 1.76 -8.33
C LEU A 91 18.55 2.61 -8.45
N ALA A 92 18.98 3.28 -7.37
CA ALA A 92 20.19 4.09 -7.35
C ALA A 92 21.47 3.26 -7.57
N SER A 93 21.48 1.98 -7.22
CA SER A 93 22.62 1.05 -7.38
C SER A 93 22.51 0.13 -8.59
N GLY A 94 21.40 0.15 -9.33
CA GLY A 94 21.11 -0.78 -10.42
C GLY A 94 20.79 -2.21 -9.96
N ASN A 95 20.39 -2.39 -8.70
CA ASN A 95 20.05 -3.70 -8.12
C ASN A 95 18.58 -3.74 -7.70
N VAL A 96 17.69 -3.69 -8.68
CA VAL A 96 16.24 -3.90 -8.56
C VAL A 96 15.86 -5.29 -9.09
N PRO A 97 14.70 -5.84 -8.72
CA PRO A 97 14.24 -7.14 -9.20
C PRO A 97 13.78 -7.08 -10.67
N ASP A 98 13.38 -8.21 -11.22
CA ASP A 98 12.70 -8.26 -12.50
C ASP A 98 11.24 -7.80 -12.38
N MET A 99 10.56 -8.21 -11.31
CA MET A 99 9.19 -7.78 -11.02
C MET A 99 8.99 -7.58 -9.51
N SER A 100 7.99 -6.77 -9.17
CA SER A 100 7.64 -6.56 -7.76
C SER A 100 6.17 -6.19 -7.57
N THR A 101 5.65 -6.37 -6.35
CA THR A 101 4.49 -5.60 -5.89
C THR A 101 4.89 -4.16 -5.63
N ALA A 102 3.90 -3.26 -5.53
CA ALA A 102 4.12 -1.87 -5.14
C ALA A 102 2.86 -1.33 -4.43
N LEU A 103 2.97 -0.13 -3.83
CA LEU A 103 1.81 0.70 -3.53
C LEU A 103 1.51 1.60 -4.72
N PRO A 104 0.26 2.03 -4.94
CA PRO A 104 -0.06 2.99 -6.00
C PRO A 104 0.80 4.25 -5.96
N SER A 105 1.03 4.81 -4.76
CA SER A 105 1.90 5.96 -4.54
C SER A 105 3.36 5.72 -4.95
N GLN A 106 3.86 4.50 -4.80
CA GLN A 106 5.21 4.12 -5.24
C GLN A 106 5.30 3.97 -6.77
N VAL A 107 4.22 3.50 -7.42
CA VAL A 107 4.19 3.37 -8.88
C VAL A 107 4.41 4.71 -9.56
N VAL A 108 3.80 5.79 -9.08
CA VAL A 108 4.00 7.13 -9.67
C VAL A 108 5.44 7.62 -9.55
N GLU A 109 6.13 7.32 -8.45
CA GLU A 109 7.56 7.62 -8.29
C GLU A 109 8.44 6.76 -9.21
N MET A 110 8.10 5.47 -9.36
CA MET A 110 8.79 4.57 -10.30
C MET A 110 8.60 5.00 -11.75
N LEU A 111 7.40 5.50 -12.12
CA LEU A 111 7.10 6.04 -13.44
C LEU A 111 7.85 7.35 -13.72
N ASP A 112 7.98 8.22 -12.72
CA ASP A 112 8.78 9.45 -12.86
C ASP A 112 10.26 9.12 -13.09
N ALA A 113 10.75 8.08 -12.43
CA ALA A 113 12.11 7.56 -12.60
C ALA A 113 12.33 6.74 -13.89
N GLU A 114 11.29 6.58 -14.75
CA GLU A 114 11.33 5.75 -15.96
C GLU A 114 11.78 4.29 -15.69
N ALA A 115 11.42 3.76 -14.52
CA ALA A 115 11.93 2.48 -14.02
C ALA A 115 11.09 1.25 -14.42
N LEU A 116 9.94 1.43 -15.07
CA LEU A 116 8.99 0.37 -15.39
C LEU A 116 8.81 0.19 -16.89
N ILE A 117 8.28 -0.96 -17.30
CA ILE A 117 7.86 -1.22 -18.69
C ILE A 117 6.33 -1.24 -18.82
N PRO A 118 5.76 -0.93 -20.02
CA PRO A 118 4.32 -1.06 -20.27
C PRO A 118 3.84 -2.52 -20.17
N LEU A 119 2.62 -2.70 -19.65
CA LEU A 119 1.98 -3.99 -19.41
C LEU A 119 0.59 -4.10 -20.05
N ASP A 120 0.29 -3.29 -21.08
CA ASP A 120 -1.00 -3.29 -21.77
C ASP A 120 -1.32 -4.66 -22.36
N ASP A 121 -0.33 -5.34 -22.91
CA ASP A 121 -0.46 -6.70 -23.45
C ASP A 121 -0.90 -7.72 -22.40
N VAL A 122 -0.36 -7.64 -21.17
CA VAL A 122 -0.78 -8.50 -20.05
C VAL A 122 -2.21 -8.19 -19.65
N ILE A 123 -2.57 -6.90 -19.53
CA ILE A 123 -3.91 -6.46 -19.16
C ILE A 123 -4.93 -6.90 -20.21
N ASP A 124 -4.59 -6.78 -21.50
CA ASP A 124 -5.46 -7.19 -22.60
C ASP A 124 -5.66 -8.73 -22.65
N ASP A 125 -4.60 -9.52 -22.36
CA ASP A 125 -4.66 -10.98 -22.28
C ASP A 125 -5.50 -11.47 -21.08
N ILE A 126 -5.44 -10.79 -19.92
CA ILE A 126 -6.29 -11.07 -18.75
C ILE A 126 -7.75 -10.66 -19.02
N GLY A 127 -7.94 -9.63 -19.84
CA GLY A 127 -9.22 -9.02 -20.19
C GLY A 127 -9.35 -7.62 -19.55
N ARG A 128 -8.98 -6.59 -20.32
CA ARG A 128 -8.98 -5.18 -19.84
C ARG A 128 -10.33 -4.73 -19.28
N ASP A 129 -11.43 -5.19 -19.85
CA ASP A 129 -12.81 -4.88 -19.44
C ASP A 129 -13.20 -5.51 -18.08
N ARG A 130 -12.38 -6.39 -17.54
CA ARG A 130 -12.57 -6.97 -16.23
C ARG A 130 -12.02 -6.07 -15.11
N PHE A 131 -11.07 -5.20 -15.41
CA PHE A 131 -10.51 -4.25 -14.45
C PHE A 131 -11.39 -2.99 -14.36
N SER A 132 -11.42 -2.33 -13.20
CA SER A 132 -12.01 -1.00 -13.11
C SER A 132 -11.09 0.04 -13.76
N GLU A 133 -11.67 1.03 -14.44
CA GLU A 133 -10.92 2.14 -15.04
C GLU A 133 -10.11 2.89 -13.98
N ALA A 134 -10.67 3.08 -12.77
CA ALA A 134 -9.98 3.72 -11.66
C ALA A 134 -8.73 2.96 -11.22
N ALA A 135 -8.80 1.61 -11.12
CA ALA A 135 -7.65 0.80 -10.73
C ALA A 135 -6.53 0.80 -11.80
N LEU A 136 -6.88 0.80 -13.08
CA LEU A 136 -5.89 0.89 -14.16
C LEU A 136 -5.24 2.27 -14.21
N SER A 137 -6.00 3.34 -13.99
CA SER A 137 -5.50 4.71 -14.03
C SER A 137 -4.42 5.00 -12.97
N GLU A 138 -4.38 4.25 -11.86
CA GLU A 138 -3.34 4.39 -10.83
C GLU A 138 -1.92 4.09 -11.35
N GLY A 139 -1.80 3.30 -12.41
CA GLY A 139 -0.52 2.94 -13.05
C GLY A 139 -0.39 3.42 -14.50
N GLU A 140 -1.24 4.36 -14.94
CA GLU A 140 -1.23 4.86 -16.31
C GLU A 140 -0.33 6.10 -16.45
N LYS A 141 0.47 6.11 -17.52
CA LYS A 141 1.25 7.27 -17.95
C LYS A 141 1.25 7.35 -19.47
N ASP A 142 0.93 8.52 -20.02
CA ASP A 142 0.92 8.80 -21.48
C ASP A 142 0.02 7.83 -22.29
N GLY A 143 -1.01 7.24 -21.67
CA GLY A 143 -1.96 6.31 -22.30
C GLY A 143 -1.49 4.86 -22.32
N GLU A 144 -0.43 4.51 -21.62
CA GLU A 144 0.06 3.15 -21.40
C GLU A 144 -0.02 2.77 -19.93
N CYS A 145 -0.38 1.52 -19.62
CA CYS A 145 -0.45 0.99 -18.26
C CYS A 145 0.86 0.29 -17.88
N TYR A 146 1.45 0.67 -16.77
CA TYR A 146 2.73 0.14 -16.26
C TYR A 146 2.58 -0.76 -15.04
N SER A 147 1.36 -0.96 -14.57
CA SER A 147 1.08 -1.84 -13.45
C SER A 147 -0.20 -2.63 -13.67
N VAL A 148 -0.26 -3.84 -13.10
CA VAL A 148 -1.45 -4.69 -13.14
C VAL A 148 -2.01 -4.82 -11.73
N PRO A 149 -3.22 -4.32 -11.43
CA PRO A 149 -3.83 -4.40 -10.08
C PRO A 149 -4.06 -5.86 -9.67
N LEU A 150 -3.34 -6.36 -8.67
CA LEU A 150 -3.40 -7.77 -8.24
C LEU A 150 -4.57 -8.05 -7.31
N TYR A 151 -4.81 -7.18 -6.33
CA TYR A 151 -5.97 -7.24 -5.44
C TYR A 151 -6.27 -5.86 -4.88
N SER A 152 -7.51 -5.69 -4.41
CA SER A 152 -7.97 -4.44 -3.82
C SER A 152 -8.27 -4.61 -2.34
N HIS A 153 -8.12 -3.56 -1.57
CA HIS A 153 -8.63 -3.44 -0.20
C HIS A 153 -8.94 -1.98 0.13
N ALA A 154 -9.73 -1.74 1.17
CA ALA A 154 -9.97 -0.40 1.70
C ALA A 154 -9.78 -0.38 3.20
N GLN A 155 -9.50 0.81 3.73
CA GLN A 155 -9.39 1.05 5.16
C GLN A 155 -10.80 1.23 5.75
N VAL A 156 -11.06 0.53 6.85
CA VAL A 156 -12.33 0.57 7.59
C VAL A 156 -12.05 0.62 9.10
N MET A 157 -13.05 0.94 9.89
CA MET A 157 -12.94 0.90 11.35
C MET A 157 -13.30 -0.51 11.86
N TRP A 158 -12.31 -1.25 12.35
CA TRP A 158 -12.52 -2.50 13.10
C TRP A 158 -12.84 -2.21 14.55
N TYR A 159 -13.71 -3.03 15.16
CA TYR A 159 -14.11 -2.87 16.56
C TYR A 159 -14.35 -4.20 17.25
N ARG A 160 -14.26 -4.19 18.56
CA ARG A 160 -14.54 -5.30 19.47
C ARG A 160 -15.99 -5.20 19.96
N LYS A 161 -16.87 -6.04 19.41
CA LYS A 161 -18.30 -6.12 19.75
C LYS A 161 -18.55 -6.31 21.25
N ASP A 162 -17.81 -7.24 21.85
CA ASP A 162 -17.92 -7.58 23.28
C ASP A 162 -17.59 -6.40 24.19
N LEU A 163 -16.57 -5.61 23.85
CA LEU A 163 -16.18 -4.46 24.64
C LEU A 163 -17.22 -3.32 24.56
N LEU A 164 -17.78 -3.10 23.37
CA LEU A 164 -18.87 -2.13 23.17
C LEU A 164 -20.13 -2.57 23.93
N GLU A 165 -20.55 -3.85 23.79
CA GLU A 165 -21.72 -4.40 24.47
C GLU A 165 -21.56 -4.33 26.01
N GLU A 166 -20.40 -4.71 26.56
CA GLU A 166 -20.12 -4.61 28.01
C GLU A 166 -20.23 -3.17 28.51
N ALA A 167 -19.77 -2.21 27.71
CA ALA A 167 -19.83 -0.79 28.07
C ALA A 167 -21.19 -0.15 27.77
N GLY A 168 -22.11 -0.85 27.11
CA GLY A 168 -23.40 -0.30 26.68
C GLY A 168 -23.27 0.79 25.61
N LEU A 169 -22.25 0.68 24.74
CA LEU A 169 -21.94 1.62 23.67
C LEU A 169 -22.39 1.04 22.31
N GLU A 170 -22.84 1.92 21.45
CA GLU A 170 -23.11 1.59 20.03
C GLU A 170 -21.82 1.72 19.21
N VAL A 171 -21.84 1.18 17.98
CA VAL A 171 -20.75 1.36 17.02
C VAL A 171 -20.67 2.83 16.61
N PRO A 172 -19.52 3.51 16.81
CA PRO A 172 -19.38 4.93 16.48
C PRO A 172 -19.61 5.23 14.99
N LYS A 173 -20.35 6.30 14.71
CA LYS A 173 -20.60 6.80 13.35
C LYS A 173 -19.91 8.13 13.08
N THR A 174 -19.54 8.85 14.13
CA THR A 174 -18.83 10.12 14.07
C THR A 174 -17.50 10.04 14.82
N TRP A 175 -16.57 10.94 14.49
CA TRP A 175 -15.29 11.02 15.19
C TRP A 175 -15.44 11.38 16.66
N ASP A 176 -16.45 12.16 17.02
CA ASP A 176 -16.76 12.49 18.42
C ASP A 176 -17.23 11.24 19.18
N GLU A 177 -18.16 10.47 18.61
CA GLU A 177 -18.62 9.20 19.19
C GLU A 177 -17.45 8.20 19.32
N PHE A 178 -16.57 8.12 18.31
CA PHE A 178 -15.39 7.28 18.36
C PHE A 178 -14.46 7.71 19.50
N ALA A 179 -14.17 9.01 19.66
CA ALA A 179 -13.30 9.50 20.72
C ALA A 179 -13.88 9.20 22.11
N GLU A 180 -15.19 9.37 22.30
CA GLU A 180 -15.87 9.04 23.56
C GLU A 180 -15.80 7.53 23.84
N ALA A 181 -16.10 6.69 22.86
CA ALA A 181 -16.01 5.23 23.00
C ALA A 181 -14.58 4.76 23.27
N ALA A 182 -13.61 5.26 22.53
CA ALA A 182 -12.20 4.91 22.69
C ALA A 182 -11.70 5.26 24.12
N LYS A 183 -12.07 6.44 24.64
CA LYS A 183 -11.75 6.84 26.03
C LYS A 183 -12.43 5.93 27.06
N ALA A 184 -13.70 5.59 26.87
CA ALA A 184 -14.46 4.73 27.80
C ALA A 184 -13.90 3.30 27.85
N LEU A 185 -13.37 2.81 26.72
CA LEU A 185 -12.81 1.46 26.58
C LEU A 185 -11.31 1.37 26.93
N THR A 186 -10.64 2.51 27.16
CA THR A 186 -9.23 2.53 27.59
C THR A 186 -9.15 2.20 29.09
N LYS A 187 -9.14 0.92 29.41
CA LYS A 187 -9.11 0.39 30.79
C LYS A 187 -8.60 -1.06 30.82
N ASP A 188 -8.20 -1.54 31.97
CA ASP A 188 -7.88 -2.95 32.25
C ASP A 188 -6.82 -3.56 31.32
N GLY A 189 -5.90 -2.75 30.80
CA GLY A 189 -4.83 -3.17 29.89
C GLY A 189 -5.24 -3.25 28.41
N VAL A 190 -6.42 -2.73 28.09
CA VAL A 190 -6.89 -2.47 26.73
C VAL A 190 -6.83 -0.97 26.46
N TYR A 191 -6.38 -0.59 25.27
CA TYR A 191 -6.41 0.78 24.78
C TYR A 191 -7.61 0.99 23.85
N GLY A 192 -8.09 2.22 23.72
CA GLY A 192 -9.15 2.54 22.79
C GLY A 192 -8.73 2.22 21.34
N CYS A 193 -7.59 2.76 20.94
CA CYS A 193 -6.93 2.38 19.69
C CYS A 193 -5.43 2.63 19.79
N SER A 194 -4.67 2.34 18.75
CA SER A 194 -3.28 2.72 18.59
C SER A 194 -3.15 3.76 17.49
N PHE A 195 -2.55 4.92 17.80
CA PHE A 195 -2.19 5.95 16.81
C PHE A 195 -0.70 5.85 16.50
N PRO A 196 -0.31 5.26 15.36
CA PRO A 196 1.09 5.03 15.01
C PRO A 196 1.72 6.22 14.30
N CYS A 197 2.97 6.57 14.66
CA CYS A 197 3.71 7.71 14.08
C CYS A 197 5.16 7.35 13.69
N GLY A 198 5.46 6.08 13.42
CA GLY A 198 6.82 5.67 13.01
C GLY A 198 7.19 6.27 11.66
N ALA A 199 8.30 7.01 11.59
CA ALA A 199 8.70 7.79 10.41
C ALA A 199 9.13 6.95 9.18
N SER A 200 9.24 5.63 9.32
CA SER A 200 9.54 4.72 8.21
C SER A 200 8.29 4.16 7.52
N ASP A 201 7.11 4.63 7.91
CA ASP A 201 5.83 4.20 7.37
C ASP A 201 4.91 5.42 7.21
N MET A 202 3.80 5.30 6.49
CA MET A 202 2.86 6.39 6.20
C MET A 202 1.63 6.42 7.12
N MET A 203 1.73 5.82 8.31
CA MET A 203 0.54 5.57 9.13
C MET A 203 -0.07 6.84 9.73
N ALA A 204 0.74 7.80 10.20
CA ALA A 204 0.19 9.06 10.71
C ALA A 204 -0.42 9.91 9.57
N THR A 205 0.18 9.88 8.37
CA THR A 205 -0.38 10.47 7.16
C THR A 205 -1.74 9.86 6.83
N ARG A 206 -1.87 8.53 6.87
CA ARG A 206 -3.11 7.80 6.65
C ARG A 206 -4.20 8.18 7.66
N PHE A 207 -3.88 8.21 8.95
CA PHE A 207 -4.83 8.57 10.00
C PHE A 207 -5.30 10.03 9.87
N LEU A 208 -4.39 10.95 9.54
CA LEU A 208 -4.77 12.32 9.25
C LEU A 208 -5.70 12.40 8.03
N ASN A 209 -5.37 11.64 6.97
CA ASN A 209 -6.21 11.55 5.78
C ASN A 209 -7.63 11.05 6.10
N PHE A 210 -7.82 10.07 6.98
CA PHE A 210 -9.15 9.61 7.37
C PHE A 210 -10.02 10.75 7.89
N TYR A 211 -9.48 11.60 8.74
CA TYR A 211 -10.21 12.74 9.30
C TYR A 211 -10.48 13.81 8.22
N VAL A 212 -9.46 14.22 7.49
CA VAL A 212 -9.55 15.24 6.45
C VAL A 212 -10.52 14.83 5.33
N ARG A 213 -10.45 13.56 4.89
CA ARG A 213 -11.40 13.01 3.91
C ARG A 213 -12.85 13.04 4.42
N SER A 214 -13.08 12.71 5.69
CA SER A 214 -14.43 12.75 6.28
C SER A 214 -15.01 14.17 6.35
N ALA A 215 -14.17 15.20 6.31
CA ALA A 215 -14.56 16.61 6.14
C ALA A 215 -14.78 17.01 4.67
N GLY A 216 -14.53 16.10 3.71
CA GLY A 216 -14.66 16.39 2.27
C GLY A 216 -13.46 17.10 1.67
N GLU A 217 -12.32 17.15 2.38
CA GLU A 217 -11.08 17.77 1.93
C GLU A 217 -10.02 16.71 1.57
N SER A 218 -8.86 17.14 1.10
CA SER A 218 -7.69 16.32 0.77
C SER A 218 -6.44 16.92 1.40
N LEU A 219 -5.42 16.09 1.64
CA LEU A 219 -4.08 16.53 2.07
C LEU A 219 -3.28 17.23 0.95
N LEU A 220 -3.78 17.17 -0.29
CA LEU A 220 -3.30 17.93 -1.43
C LEU A 220 -4.40 18.85 -1.94
N ASN A 221 -4.03 20.06 -2.35
CA ASN A 221 -4.91 21.00 -3.06
C ASN A 221 -5.10 20.55 -4.53
N ASP A 222 -6.06 21.16 -5.25
CA ASP A 222 -6.30 20.93 -6.68
C ASP A 222 -5.05 21.18 -7.56
N ASP A 223 -4.15 22.03 -7.12
CA ASP A 223 -2.89 22.34 -7.80
C ASP A 223 -1.71 21.46 -7.32
N LEU A 224 -2.00 20.41 -6.57
CA LEU A 224 -1.07 19.46 -5.99
C LEU A 224 -0.07 20.06 -4.98
N THR A 225 -0.33 21.24 -4.45
CA THR A 225 0.39 21.74 -3.27
C THR A 225 -0.12 21.07 -2.00
N ALA A 226 0.70 20.99 -0.96
CA ALA A 226 0.30 20.41 0.31
C ALA A 226 -0.79 21.26 1.00
N ASN A 227 -1.74 20.59 1.67
CA ASN A 227 -2.89 21.19 2.36
C ASN A 227 -2.93 20.73 3.84
N ILE A 228 -1.87 21.00 4.57
CA ILE A 228 -1.69 20.55 5.96
C ILE A 228 -2.12 21.63 6.97
N THR A 229 -2.33 22.85 6.50
CA THR A 229 -2.77 23.99 7.32
C THR A 229 -4.25 24.34 7.17
N SER A 230 -5.03 23.55 6.42
CA SER A 230 -6.49 23.73 6.35
C SER A 230 -7.16 23.52 7.71
N ASP A 231 -8.36 24.08 7.90
CA ASP A 231 -9.11 23.90 9.14
C ASP A 231 -9.34 22.41 9.43
N ALA A 232 -9.70 21.61 8.42
CA ALA A 232 -9.90 20.16 8.58
C ALA A 232 -8.61 19.42 8.95
N ALA A 233 -7.45 19.82 8.40
CA ALA A 233 -6.17 19.22 8.75
C ALA A 233 -5.76 19.58 10.18
N ILE A 234 -5.90 20.83 10.59
CA ILE A 234 -5.62 21.28 11.97
C ILE A 234 -6.53 20.57 12.98
N ASP A 235 -7.84 20.46 12.68
CA ASP A 235 -8.77 19.72 13.53
C ASP A 235 -8.40 18.23 13.61
N GLY A 236 -8.04 17.61 12.49
CA GLY A 236 -7.57 16.22 12.42
C GLY A 236 -6.28 15.99 13.22
N ILE A 237 -5.31 16.91 13.13
CA ILE A 237 -4.06 16.84 13.91
C ILE A 237 -4.39 16.90 15.41
N ASN A 238 -5.20 17.86 15.84
CA ASN A 238 -5.62 17.99 17.24
C ASN A 238 -6.38 16.75 17.73
N PHE A 239 -7.27 16.21 16.91
CA PHE A 239 -8.03 14.99 17.19
C PHE A 239 -7.11 13.81 17.45
N TRP A 240 -6.18 13.50 16.54
CA TRP A 240 -5.29 12.35 16.68
C TRP A 240 -4.25 12.52 17.80
N VAL A 241 -3.82 13.75 18.07
CA VAL A 241 -2.98 14.05 19.23
C VAL A 241 -3.74 13.79 20.56
N ASP A 242 -5.04 14.12 20.62
CA ASP A 242 -5.88 13.82 21.79
C ASP A 242 -6.10 12.31 21.95
N ILE A 243 -6.38 11.59 20.86
CA ILE A 243 -6.49 10.13 20.85
C ILE A 243 -5.19 9.47 21.30
N TYR A 244 -4.04 9.93 20.80
CA TYR A 244 -2.74 9.43 21.28
C TYR A 244 -2.59 9.59 22.80
N LYS A 245 -2.85 10.77 23.30
CA LYS A 245 -2.66 11.08 24.73
C LYS A 245 -3.58 10.30 25.68
N ASN A 246 -4.81 9.99 25.24
CA ASN A 246 -5.85 9.45 26.12
C ASN A 246 -6.18 7.98 25.84
N CYS A 247 -5.92 7.47 24.65
CA CYS A 247 -6.45 6.18 24.19
C CYS A 247 -5.40 5.24 23.61
N SER A 248 -4.15 5.70 23.39
CA SER A 248 -3.10 4.91 22.74
C SER A 248 -1.96 4.54 23.69
N PRO A 249 -1.23 3.45 23.41
CA PRO A 249 0.06 3.19 24.09
C PRO A 249 1.05 4.33 23.82
N GLN A 250 1.83 4.72 24.81
CA GLN A 250 2.83 5.78 24.62
C GLN A 250 3.91 5.42 23.58
N ASP A 251 4.25 4.14 23.46
CA ASP A 251 5.24 3.66 22.50
C ASP A 251 4.74 3.73 21.06
N SER A 252 3.41 3.94 20.83
CA SER A 252 2.82 4.01 19.48
C SER A 252 3.36 5.19 18.66
N VAL A 253 4.00 6.17 19.28
CA VAL A 253 4.74 7.23 18.59
C VAL A 253 5.83 6.70 17.64
N ASN A 254 6.29 5.46 17.85
CA ASN A 254 7.30 4.80 17.03
C ASN A 254 6.74 3.62 16.21
N TYR A 255 5.45 3.31 16.34
CA TYR A 255 4.86 2.15 15.69
C TYR A 255 4.67 2.36 14.19
N VAL A 256 4.84 1.28 13.45
CA VAL A 256 4.52 1.14 12.04
C VAL A 256 3.27 0.26 11.89
N THR A 257 2.80 0.03 10.65
CA THR A 257 1.58 -0.72 10.33
C THR A 257 1.46 -2.04 11.10
N LEU A 258 2.52 -2.85 11.13
CA LEU A 258 2.47 -4.16 11.78
C LEU A 258 2.44 -4.08 13.30
N ASP A 259 3.09 -3.09 13.91
CA ASP A 259 3.06 -2.89 15.36
C ASP A 259 1.65 -2.51 15.83
N GLN A 260 0.98 -1.63 15.08
CA GLN A 260 -0.41 -1.24 15.33
C GLN A 260 -1.34 -2.44 15.22
N ALA A 261 -1.28 -3.15 14.09
CA ALA A 261 -2.14 -4.30 13.80
C ALA A 261 -1.96 -5.41 14.86
N ASP A 262 -0.72 -5.68 15.29
CA ASP A 262 -0.39 -6.69 16.31
C ASP A 262 -1.09 -6.45 17.65
N LEU A 263 -1.30 -5.19 18.03
CA LEU A 263 -2.08 -4.87 19.24
C LEU A 263 -3.54 -5.30 19.11
N TYR A 264 -4.16 -5.07 17.96
CA TYR A 264 -5.54 -5.50 17.71
C TYR A 264 -5.62 -7.03 17.62
N TYR A 265 -4.69 -7.68 16.92
CA TYR A 265 -4.60 -9.14 16.83
C TYR A 265 -4.55 -9.81 18.19
N LYS A 266 -3.89 -9.18 19.16
CA LYS A 266 -3.76 -9.67 20.55
C LYS A 266 -4.86 -9.16 21.49
N GLY A 267 -5.89 -8.51 20.95
CA GLY A 267 -7.00 -7.96 21.74
C GLY A 267 -6.59 -6.84 22.71
N LYS A 268 -5.52 -6.10 22.37
CA LYS A 268 -5.01 -5.01 23.20
C LYS A 268 -5.59 -3.63 22.85
N THR A 269 -6.31 -3.54 21.74
CA THR A 269 -7.07 -2.35 21.36
C THR A 269 -8.54 -2.70 21.12
N ALA A 270 -9.44 -1.77 21.46
CA ALA A 270 -10.88 -1.90 21.24
C ALA A 270 -11.26 -1.60 19.79
N PHE A 271 -10.57 -0.63 19.20
CA PHE A 271 -10.71 -0.24 17.80
C PHE A 271 -9.36 -0.34 17.07
N ASP A 272 -9.46 -0.53 15.76
CA ASP A 272 -8.33 -0.41 14.84
C ASP A 272 -8.80 0.14 13.49
N PHE A 273 -7.91 0.82 12.78
CA PHE A 273 -8.18 1.32 11.43
C PHE A 273 -7.27 0.59 10.46
N ASN A 274 -7.86 -0.33 9.72
CA ASN A 274 -7.12 -1.21 8.82
C ASN A 274 -8.08 -1.86 7.79
N SER A 275 -7.52 -2.64 6.88
CA SER A 275 -8.28 -3.40 5.91
C SER A 275 -8.73 -4.76 6.46
N GLY A 276 -9.27 -5.63 5.61
CA GLY A 276 -9.74 -6.97 5.98
C GLY A 276 -8.67 -7.95 6.49
N PHE A 277 -7.40 -7.58 6.45
CA PHE A 277 -6.29 -8.37 7.00
C PHE A 277 -6.41 -8.65 8.50
N GLN A 278 -7.22 -7.86 9.21
CA GLN A 278 -7.47 -8.03 10.64
C GLN A 278 -8.05 -9.40 10.98
N ILE A 279 -8.87 -9.98 10.10
CA ILE A 279 -9.45 -11.31 10.31
C ILE A 279 -8.35 -12.37 10.44
N SER A 280 -7.46 -12.45 9.44
CA SER A 280 -6.38 -13.44 9.44
C SER A 280 -5.39 -13.21 10.59
N GLY A 281 -5.08 -11.95 10.91
CA GLY A 281 -4.21 -11.61 12.03
C GLY A 281 -4.80 -12.02 13.38
N VAL A 282 -6.10 -11.82 13.60
CA VAL A 282 -6.79 -12.28 14.82
C VAL A 282 -6.90 -13.81 14.83
N GLU A 283 -7.19 -14.46 13.70
CA GLU A 283 -7.25 -15.92 13.60
C GLU A 283 -5.93 -16.58 14.02
N GLU A 284 -4.82 -16.00 13.62
CA GLU A 284 -3.48 -16.51 13.94
C GLU A 284 -3.07 -16.26 15.38
N ASN A 285 -3.40 -15.10 15.96
CA ASN A 285 -2.88 -14.65 17.25
C ASN A 285 -3.86 -14.86 18.42
N SER A 286 -5.16 -14.74 18.20
CA SER A 286 -6.21 -14.83 19.22
C SER A 286 -7.52 -15.33 18.62
N PRO A 287 -7.56 -16.60 18.16
CA PRO A 287 -8.71 -17.14 17.43
C PRO A 287 -10.02 -17.09 18.23
N GLU A 288 -9.95 -17.04 19.56
CA GLU A 288 -11.11 -16.88 20.43
C GLU A 288 -11.79 -15.51 20.27
N LEU A 289 -11.12 -14.51 19.68
CA LEU A 289 -11.68 -13.19 19.44
C LEU A 289 -12.45 -13.09 18.12
N LEU A 290 -12.33 -14.07 17.22
CA LEU A 290 -12.98 -14.03 15.90
C LEU A 290 -14.51 -13.84 15.92
N ASP A 291 -15.17 -14.27 17.00
CA ASP A 291 -16.62 -14.07 17.15
C ASP A 291 -16.98 -12.66 17.67
N TYR A 292 -15.99 -11.93 18.16
CA TYR A 292 -16.15 -10.64 18.78
C TYR A 292 -15.66 -9.44 17.94
N ILE A 293 -15.03 -9.70 16.79
CA ILE A 293 -14.62 -8.63 15.89
C ILE A 293 -15.66 -8.40 14.80
N ASP A 294 -15.76 -7.17 14.33
CA ASP A 294 -16.49 -6.77 13.12
C ASP A 294 -15.95 -5.42 12.65
N CYS A 295 -16.39 -4.94 11.50
CA CYS A 295 -16.00 -3.63 11.02
C CYS A 295 -17.21 -2.78 10.59
N ALA A 296 -16.97 -1.48 10.51
CA ALA A 296 -17.90 -0.45 10.05
C ALA A 296 -17.16 0.52 9.11
N PRO A 297 -17.88 1.32 8.30
CA PRO A 297 -17.28 2.44 7.60
C PRO A 297 -16.53 3.36 8.56
N LEU A 298 -15.55 4.11 8.05
CA LEU A 298 -14.87 5.11 8.86
C LEU A 298 -15.88 6.14 9.43
N PRO A 299 -15.63 6.67 10.64
CA PRO A 299 -16.45 7.72 11.22
C PRO A 299 -16.47 8.97 10.33
N LYS A 300 -17.54 9.75 10.41
CA LYS A 300 -17.72 11.03 9.73
C LYS A 300 -17.58 12.20 10.71
N ILE A 301 -17.49 13.41 10.20
CA ILE A 301 -17.57 14.62 11.05
C ILE A 301 -18.97 14.71 11.66
N ASN A 302 -20.04 14.63 10.84
CA ASN A 302 -21.42 14.53 11.29
C ASN A 302 -22.10 13.32 10.65
N GLU A 303 -23.07 12.70 11.34
CA GLU A 303 -23.76 11.49 10.85
C GLU A 303 -24.40 11.69 9.46
N ASP A 304 -24.94 12.87 9.21
CA ASP A 304 -25.64 13.21 7.96
C ASP A 304 -24.70 13.66 6.82
N ASP A 305 -23.38 13.77 7.06
CA ASP A 305 -22.42 14.15 6.03
C ASP A 305 -22.34 13.08 4.93
N PRO A 306 -22.00 13.46 3.68
CA PRO A 306 -21.73 12.49 2.64
C PRO A 306 -20.61 11.51 3.05
N ASP A 307 -20.66 10.32 2.49
CA ASP A 307 -19.55 9.38 2.60
C ASP A 307 -18.57 9.64 1.44
N TYR A 308 -17.49 10.34 1.74
CA TYR A 308 -16.45 10.69 0.77
C TYR A 308 -15.44 9.55 0.52
N GLY A 309 -15.64 8.39 1.17
CA GLY A 309 -14.62 7.34 1.22
C GLY A 309 -13.42 7.78 2.05
N ALA A 310 -12.46 6.91 2.18
CA ALA A 310 -11.21 7.23 2.88
C ALA A 310 -9.99 6.84 2.04
N GLU A 311 -9.62 5.58 2.09
CA GLU A 311 -8.48 5.07 1.36
C GLU A 311 -8.78 3.69 0.81
N THR A 312 -8.59 3.51 -0.48
CA THR A 312 -8.47 2.20 -1.12
C THR A 312 -7.03 1.99 -1.56
N SER A 313 -6.67 0.75 -1.82
CA SER A 313 -5.42 0.43 -2.46
C SER A 313 -5.62 -0.75 -3.39
N ASN A 314 -5.31 -0.54 -4.66
CA ASN A 314 -5.25 -1.58 -5.66
C ASN A 314 -3.79 -2.02 -5.76
N ILE A 315 -3.40 -2.97 -4.91
CA ILE A 315 -1.99 -3.42 -4.85
C ILE A 315 -1.57 -3.96 -6.20
N PRO A 316 -0.67 -3.29 -6.92
CA PRO A 316 -0.26 -3.70 -8.26
C PRO A 316 0.96 -4.60 -8.25
N ILE A 317 1.15 -5.30 -9.37
CA ILE A 317 2.43 -5.87 -9.79
C ILE A 317 2.99 -5.02 -10.93
N VAL A 318 4.30 -4.80 -10.90
CA VAL A 318 5.08 -4.08 -11.91
C VAL A 318 6.23 -4.93 -12.44
N VAL A 319 6.69 -4.63 -13.64
CA VAL A 319 7.92 -5.19 -14.23
C VAL A 319 8.94 -4.06 -14.38
N TRP A 320 10.14 -4.29 -13.89
CA TRP A 320 11.21 -3.31 -13.91
C TRP A 320 11.91 -3.26 -15.27
N GLN A 321 12.28 -2.07 -15.71
CA GLN A 321 12.88 -1.83 -17.02
C GLN A 321 14.24 -2.53 -17.23
N ASN A 322 14.96 -2.82 -16.15
CA ASN A 322 16.24 -3.52 -16.20
C ASN A 322 16.10 -5.04 -16.28
N SER A 323 14.89 -5.61 -16.27
CA SER A 323 14.70 -7.05 -16.43
C SER A 323 15.27 -7.53 -17.76
N GLU A 324 16.08 -8.58 -17.71
CA GLU A 324 16.56 -9.27 -18.92
C GLU A 324 15.51 -10.27 -19.45
N HIS A 325 14.46 -10.57 -18.64
CA HIS A 325 13.45 -11.58 -18.94
C HIS A 325 11.99 -11.07 -18.74
N PRO A 326 11.61 -9.92 -19.34
CA PRO A 326 10.28 -9.34 -19.10
C PRO A 326 9.14 -10.28 -19.55
N GLU A 327 9.34 -11.11 -20.57
CA GLU A 327 8.33 -12.07 -21.02
C GLU A 327 8.03 -13.15 -19.98
N ILE A 328 9.04 -13.60 -19.22
CA ILE A 328 8.82 -14.53 -18.10
C ILE A 328 7.96 -13.86 -17.02
N CYS A 329 8.26 -12.60 -16.68
CA CYS A 329 7.47 -11.82 -15.73
C CYS A 329 6.02 -11.69 -16.16
N LYS A 330 5.78 -11.36 -17.44
CA LYS A 330 4.44 -11.22 -18.02
C LYS A 330 3.64 -12.53 -18.00
N GLU A 331 4.27 -13.65 -18.40
CA GLU A 331 3.61 -14.96 -18.38
C GLU A 331 3.32 -15.42 -16.95
N PHE A 332 4.24 -15.14 -16.00
CA PHE A 332 4.00 -15.42 -14.59
C PHE A 332 2.86 -14.56 -14.01
N MET A 333 2.75 -13.29 -14.40
CA MET A 333 1.60 -12.46 -14.07
C MET A 333 0.29 -13.07 -14.57
N LYS A 334 0.23 -13.48 -15.85
CA LYS A 334 -0.97 -14.12 -16.43
C LYS A 334 -1.36 -15.39 -15.68
N LYS A 335 -0.36 -16.18 -15.24
CA LYS A 335 -0.59 -17.38 -14.40
C LYS A 335 -1.28 -17.04 -13.07
N LEU A 336 -0.94 -15.93 -12.44
CA LEU A 336 -1.59 -15.48 -11.20
C LEU A 336 -3.07 -15.16 -11.40
N TYR A 337 -3.51 -14.78 -12.60
CA TYR A 337 -4.91 -14.45 -12.91
C TYR A 337 -5.72 -15.61 -13.52
N GLU A 338 -5.14 -16.82 -13.68
CA GLU A 338 -5.92 -18.01 -13.97
C GLU A 338 -6.94 -18.22 -12.85
N GLU A 339 -8.21 -18.49 -13.19
CA GLU A 339 -9.34 -18.46 -12.25
C GLU A 339 -9.09 -19.23 -10.95
N ASP A 340 -8.69 -20.51 -11.04
CA ASP A 340 -8.43 -21.33 -9.86
C ASP A 340 -7.24 -20.80 -9.04
N THR A 341 -6.17 -20.37 -9.70
CA THR A 341 -4.98 -19.80 -9.09
C THR A 341 -5.31 -18.48 -8.38
N TYR A 342 -6.09 -17.63 -9.04
CA TYR A 342 -6.45 -16.32 -8.49
C TYR A 342 -7.39 -16.46 -7.28
N VAL A 343 -8.39 -17.35 -7.33
CA VAL A 343 -9.25 -17.67 -6.18
C VAL A 343 -8.42 -18.23 -5.01
N GLU A 344 -7.47 -19.11 -5.28
CA GLU A 344 -6.58 -19.65 -4.23
C GLU A 344 -5.72 -18.53 -3.61
N PHE A 345 -5.17 -17.65 -4.43
CA PHE A 345 -4.38 -16.50 -3.97
C PHE A 345 -5.21 -15.57 -3.07
N LEU A 346 -6.41 -15.16 -3.50
CA LEU A 346 -7.29 -14.32 -2.70
C LEU A 346 -7.74 -15.02 -1.40
N SER A 347 -7.95 -16.34 -1.46
CA SER A 347 -8.32 -17.17 -0.32
C SER A 347 -7.20 -17.34 0.71
N ALA A 348 -5.97 -16.97 0.40
CA ALA A 348 -4.89 -16.94 1.38
C ALA A 348 -5.11 -15.86 2.47
N THR A 349 -5.91 -14.83 2.16
CA THR A 349 -6.33 -13.82 3.15
C THR A 349 -7.77 -13.39 2.82
N PRO A 350 -8.76 -14.21 3.16
CA PRO A 350 -10.16 -13.94 2.81
C PRO A 350 -10.63 -12.63 3.41
N VAL A 351 -11.41 -11.85 2.65
CA VAL A 351 -11.86 -10.47 2.99
C VAL A 351 -10.73 -9.43 3.02
N GLY A 352 -9.50 -9.84 3.29
CA GLY A 352 -8.32 -8.97 3.27
C GLY A 352 -7.85 -8.63 1.86
N MET A 353 -8.01 -9.56 0.93
CA MET A 353 -7.72 -9.37 -0.48
C MET A 353 -8.99 -9.55 -1.30
N LEU A 354 -9.56 -8.43 -1.80
CA LEU A 354 -10.70 -8.46 -2.71
C LEU A 354 -10.22 -8.56 -4.16
N PRO A 355 -10.99 -9.23 -5.04
CA PRO A 355 -10.65 -9.29 -6.45
C PRO A 355 -10.50 -7.90 -7.09
N SER A 356 -9.44 -7.68 -7.84
CA SER A 356 -9.25 -6.48 -8.67
C SER A 356 -9.92 -6.60 -10.04
N ILE A 357 -10.43 -7.78 -10.38
CA ILE A 357 -11.14 -8.08 -11.64
C ILE A 357 -12.55 -8.59 -11.36
N THR A 358 -13.48 -8.24 -12.23
CA THR A 358 -14.88 -8.66 -12.17
C THR A 358 -15.05 -10.16 -12.42
N GLY A 359 -16.14 -10.74 -11.89
CA GLY A 359 -16.54 -12.12 -12.10
C GLY A 359 -15.99 -13.12 -11.06
N ILE A 360 -14.92 -12.79 -10.36
CA ILE A 360 -14.33 -13.69 -9.34
C ILE A 360 -15.21 -13.78 -8.10
N SER A 361 -15.74 -12.64 -7.63
CA SER A 361 -16.62 -12.62 -6.44
C SER A 361 -17.89 -13.43 -6.62
N ASP A 362 -18.33 -13.69 -7.86
CA ASP A 362 -19.53 -14.46 -8.18
C ASP A 362 -19.30 -15.98 -8.23
N LEU A 363 -18.05 -16.40 -8.23
CA LEU A 363 -17.70 -17.84 -8.31
C LEU A 363 -18.08 -18.57 -7.01
N GLU A 364 -18.64 -19.79 -7.17
CA GLU A 364 -18.96 -20.66 -6.04
C GLU A 364 -17.69 -21.00 -5.23
N SER A 365 -16.55 -21.19 -5.90
CA SER A 365 -15.25 -21.45 -5.28
C SER A 365 -14.80 -20.32 -4.35
N TYR A 366 -15.07 -19.05 -4.71
CA TYR A 366 -14.79 -17.88 -3.87
C TYR A 366 -15.80 -17.75 -2.74
N GLN A 367 -17.11 -17.78 -3.05
CA GLN A 367 -18.18 -17.56 -2.09
C GLN A 367 -18.32 -18.67 -1.05
N SER A 368 -17.90 -19.89 -1.36
CA SER A 368 -17.95 -21.03 -0.43
C SER A 368 -16.86 -20.97 0.66
N ASN A 369 -15.95 -20.02 0.61
CA ASN A 369 -14.93 -19.84 1.65
C ASN A 369 -15.60 -19.55 3.00
N PRO A 370 -15.34 -20.36 4.06
CA PRO A 370 -16.02 -20.21 5.34
C PRO A 370 -15.77 -18.87 6.03
N THR A 371 -14.59 -18.25 5.83
CA THR A 371 -14.25 -16.96 6.40
C THR A 371 -15.02 -15.83 5.70
N ILE A 372 -15.15 -15.87 4.37
CA ILE A 372 -15.98 -14.92 3.61
C ILE A 372 -17.43 -15.01 4.07
N GLN A 373 -17.98 -16.22 4.25
CA GLN A 373 -19.34 -16.42 4.74
C GLN A 373 -19.53 -15.90 6.16
N LYS A 374 -18.58 -16.17 7.06
CA LYS A 374 -18.61 -15.72 8.46
C LYS A 374 -18.55 -14.19 8.56
N PHE A 375 -17.71 -13.56 7.76
CA PHE A 375 -17.44 -12.12 7.76
C PHE A 375 -18.08 -11.39 6.57
N SER A 376 -19.24 -11.85 6.10
CA SER A 376 -19.95 -11.27 4.96
C SER A 376 -20.31 -9.79 5.14
N ASN A 377 -20.52 -9.31 6.39
CA ASN A 377 -20.66 -7.89 6.67
C ASN A 377 -19.37 -7.12 6.40
N ALA A 378 -18.23 -7.63 6.86
CA ALA A 378 -16.95 -6.98 6.65
C ALA A 378 -16.56 -6.97 5.15
N GLU A 379 -16.78 -8.08 4.44
CA GLU A 379 -16.56 -8.16 2.99
C GLU A 379 -17.38 -7.09 2.25
N LYS A 380 -18.67 -6.94 2.62
CA LYS A 380 -19.53 -5.91 2.04
C LYS A 380 -19.06 -4.49 2.37
N VAL A 381 -18.74 -4.20 3.64
CA VAL A 381 -18.28 -2.86 4.07
C VAL A 381 -17.01 -2.46 3.35
N ILE A 382 -16.03 -3.38 3.24
CA ILE A 382 -14.76 -3.12 2.56
C ILE A 382 -14.96 -2.97 1.05
N SER A 383 -15.79 -3.81 0.44
CA SER A 383 -16.11 -3.71 -0.99
C SER A 383 -16.82 -2.39 -1.34
N ASP A 384 -17.79 -1.97 -0.51
CA ASP A 384 -18.46 -0.67 -0.65
C ASP A 384 -17.45 0.50 -0.50
N ALA A 385 -16.46 0.38 0.38
CA ALA A 385 -15.41 1.38 0.58
C ALA A 385 -14.45 1.44 -0.61
N VAL A 386 -14.03 0.31 -1.18
CA VAL A 386 -13.21 0.27 -2.41
C VAL A 386 -13.87 1.07 -3.55
N GLY A 387 -15.19 0.92 -3.72
CA GLY A 387 -15.93 1.61 -4.78
C GLY A 387 -16.07 3.12 -4.62
N LYS A 388 -15.71 3.68 -3.44
CA LYS A 388 -15.91 5.11 -3.12
C LYS A 388 -14.61 5.85 -2.81
N SER A 389 -13.53 5.13 -2.59
CA SER A 389 -12.26 5.68 -2.13
C SER A 389 -11.25 5.79 -3.27
N ALA A 390 -10.27 6.66 -3.11
CA ALA A 390 -9.07 6.72 -3.94
C ALA A 390 -7.86 6.18 -3.16
N ALA A 391 -6.76 5.90 -3.82
CA ALA A 391 -5.50 5.71 -3.13
C ALA A 391 -5.11 7.01 -2.41
N LEU A 392 -4.36 6.90 -1.31
CA LEU A 392 -4.00 8.05 -0.48
C LEU A 392 -3.24 9.10 -1.32
N GLY A 393 -3.76 10.32 -1.35
CA GLY A 393 -3.24 11.43 -2.14
C GLY A 393 -3.67 11.43 -3.62
N PHE A 394 -4.51 10.47 -4.05
CA PHE A 394 -4.99 10.38 -5.45
C PHE A 394 -6.37 11.02 -5.66
N GLU A 395 -6.84 11.80 -4.71
CA GLU A 395 -8.14 12.49 -4.82
C GLU A 395 -8.22 13.43 -6.04
N HIS A 396 -7.05 13.91 -6.51
CA HIS A 396 -6.88 14.73 -7.72
C HIS A 396 -6.20 13.95 -8.86
N GLY A 397 -6.17 12.62 -8.76
CA GLY A 397 -5.49 11.70 -9.68
C GLY A 397 -4.07 11.32 -9.24
N PRO A 398 -3.47 10.32 -9.90
CA PRO A 398 -2.10 9.89 -9.63
C PRO A 398 -1.09 11.03 -9.85
N SER A 399 -0.18 11.23 -8.89
CA SER A 399 0.83 12.28 -8.98
C SER A 399 2.08 11.92 -8.17
N VAL A 400 3.24 12.44 -8.59
CA VAL A 400 4.49 12.27 -7.83
C VAL A 400 4.39 12.91 -6.45
N GLN A 401 3.60 13.99 -6.32
CA GLN A 401 3.33 14.65 -5.05
C GLN A 401 2.65 13.71 -4.05
N ALA A 402 1.71 12.88 -4.51
CA ALA A 402 1.07 11.85 -3.66
C ALA A 402 2.10 10.79 -3.21
N GLY A 403 3.03 10.39 -4.08
CA GLY A 403 4.16 9.54 -3.73
C GLY A 403 5.02 10.16 -2.63
N LEU A 404 5.46 11.40 -2.83
CA LEU A 404 6.28 12.12 -1.85
C LEU A 404 5.55 12.38 -0.53
N LEU A 405 4.24 12.69 -0.56
CA LEU A 405 3.41 12.85 0.63
C LEU A 405 3.48 11.62 1.54
N THR A 406 3.49 10.42 0.95
CA THR A 406 3.41 9.15 1.69
C THR A 406 4.78 8.53 2.00
N SER A 407 5.83 8.90 1.28
CA SER A 407 7.13 8.23 1.37
C SER A 407 8.18 8.96 2.21
N GLN A 408 8.01 10.28 2.44
CA GLN A 408 9.06 11.09 3.05
C GLN A 408 8.97 11.22 4.58
N GLY A 409 7.90 10.70 5.21
CA GLY A 409 7.72 10.71 6.67
C GLY A 409 7.59 12.11 7.30
N VAL A 410 7.20 13.12 6.51
CA VAL A 410 7.07 14.51 6.98
C VAL A 410 5.94 14.65 8.00
N ILE A 411 4.78 14.05 7.70
CA ILE A 411 3.60 14.09 8.59
C ILE A 411 3.87 13.29 9.88
N GLU A 412 4.50 12.13 9.79
CA GLU A 412 4.94 11.33 10.94
C GLU A 412 5.86 12.14 11.84
N THR A 413 6.85 12.80 11.25
CA THR A 413 7.79 13.68 11.96
C THR A 413 7.06 14.87 12.60
N MET A 414 6.09 15.47 11.93
CA MET A 414 5.24 16.54 12.48
C MET A 414 4.53 16.05 13.76
N PHE A 415 3.83 14.91 13.72
CA PHE A 415 3.17 14.34 14.89
C PHE A 415 4.14 14.01 16.01
N GLN A 416 5.30 13.42 15.70
CA GLN A 416 6.34 13.15 16.70
C GLN A 416 6.81 14.43 17.39
N GLN A 417 7.00 15.53 16.66
CA GLN A 417 7.40 16.81 17.22
C GLN A 417 6.33 17.41 18.15
N ILE A 418 5.06 17.31 17.79
CA ILE A 418 3.93 17.76 18.62
C ILE A 418 3.87 16.89 19.88
N ILE A 419 3.91 15.57 19.74
CA ILE A 419 3.69 14.61 20.83
C ILE A 419 4.88 14.61 21.81
N THR A 420 6.10 14.54 21.32
CA THR A 420 7.30 14.34 22.16
C THR A 420 7.95 15.63 22.60
N ASN A 421 7.91 16.67 21.78
CA ASN A 421 8.59 17.94 22.01
C ASN A 421 7.64 19.06 22.44
N GLY A 422 6.31 18.82 22.37
CA GLY A 422 5.31 19.84 22.70
C GLY A 422 5.29 21.02 21.73
N LYS A 423 5.68 20.79 20.44
CA LYS A 423 5.62 21.82 19.42
C LYS A 423 4.15 22.24 19.21
N ASP A 424 3.94 23.51 19.01
CA ASP A 424 2.63 24.06 18.69
C ASP A 424 2.07 23.45 17.40
N VAL A 425 0.77 23.12 17.39
CA VAL A 425 0.13 22.38 16.29
C VAL A 425 0.15 23.19 14.99
N GLU A 426 -0.26 24.46 15.04
CA GLU A 426 -0.31 25.32 13.86
C GLU A 426 1.10 25.53 13.27
N GLN A 427 2.11 25.74 14.13
CA GLN A 427 3.49 25.88 13.69
C GLN A 427 4.05 24.56 13.13
N ALA A 428 3.68 23.42 13.70
CA ALA A 428 4.14 22.11 13.21
C ALA A 428 3.52 21.79 11.85
N ALA A 429 2.23 22.09 11.67
CA ALA A 429 1.52 21.93 10.39
C ALA A 429 2.11 22.84 9.32
N GLN A 430 2.40 24.12 9.64
CA GLN A 430 3.02 25.03 8.69
C GLN A 430 4.42 24.56 8.27
N ASP A 431 5.25 24.12 9.22
CA ASP A 431 6.58 23.63 8.90
C ASP A 431 6.52 22.36 8.01
N ALA A 432 5.55 21.45 8.26
CA ALA A 432 5.33 20.27 7.45
C ALA A 432 4.83 20.61 6.04
N GLU A 433 3.90 21.56 5.91
CA GLU A 433 3.40 22.04 4.63
C GLU A 433 4.51 22.70 3.80
N ASP A 434 5.34 23.54 4.43
CA ASP A 434 6.48 24.19 3.78
C ASP A 434 7.51 23.15 3.30
N GLU A 435 7.82 22.13 4.13
CA GLU A 435 8.74 21.04 3.78
C GLU A 435 8.21 20.20 2.62
N LEU A 436 6.94 19.77 2.64
CA LEU A 436 6.31 19.06 1.53
C LEU A 436 6.32 19.87 0.25
N ASN A 437 5.97 21.17 0.30
CA ASN A 437 5.97 22.04 -0.86
C ASN A 437 7.38 22.27 -1.43
N GLU A 438 8.43 22.26 -0.60
CA GLU A 438 9.82 22.30 -1.11
C GLU A 438 10.21 20.99 -1.79
N LEU A 439 9.77 19.83 -1.25
CA LEU A 439 9.97 18.54 -1.89
C LEU A 439 9.23 18.46 -3.25
N PHE A 440 7.99 18.91 -3.30
CA PHE A 440 7.18 18.91 -4.53
C PHE A 440 7.78 19.77 -5.65
N LYS A 441 8.42 20.89 -5.31
CA LYS A 441 9.15 21.71 -6.30
C LYS A 441 10.39 21.02 -6.89
N SER A 442 10.92 20.00 -6.22
CA SER A 442 12.10 19.30 -6.70
C SER A 442 11.81 18.34 -7.86
N VAL A 443 10.53 18.03 -8.08
CA VAL A 443 10.03 17.08 -9.10
C VAL A 443 9.14 17.76 -10.15
N GLN A 444 9.02 19.07 -10.14
CA GLN A 444 8.42 19.92 -11.17
C GLN A 444 9.54 20.43 -12.12
#